data_5fff62a009f46d68e55d94187e40f764
#
_entry.id   5fff62a009f46d68e55d94187e40f764
#
_cell.length_a   1.000
_cell.length_b   1.000
_cell.length_c   1.000
_cell.angle_alpha   90.00
_cell.angle_beta   90.00
_cell.angle_gamma   90.00
#
_symmetry.space_group_name_H-M   'P 1'
#
loop_
_entity.id
_entity.type
_entity.pdbx_description
1 polymer ?
#
loop_
_entity_poly.entity_id
_entity_poly.type
_entity_poly.pdbx_seq_one_letter_code
_entity_poly.pdbx_strand_id
1 'polypeptide(L)' 'MAFKLACGDVMPGCPTTFTADSQESLLSQVAGHAGAEHGITEITPEVAAAVTAQIRRVD' A
#
# COMPACT_ATOMS: atom_id res chain seq x y z
N MET A 1 10.91 -14.39 -0.95
CA MET A 1 10.67 -13.21 -0.10
C MET A 1 9.46 -12.47 -0.64
N ALA A 2 8.56 -12.12 0.23
CA ALA A 2 7.35 -11.41 -0.15
C ALA A 2 7.11 -10.24 0.80
N PHE A 3 6.33 -9.27 0.32
CA PHE A 3 5.95 -8.10 1.11
C PHE A 3 4.43 -8.05 1.20
N LYS A 4 3.94 -7.61 2.33
CA LYS A 4 2.51 -7.52 2.58
C LYS A 4 2.17 -6.15 3.18
N LEU A 5 1.03 -5.62 2.77
CA LEU A 5 0.50 -4.37 3.31
C LEU A 5 -1.00 -4.49 3.49
N ALA A 6 -1.47 -4.08 4.66
CA ALA A 6 -2.91 -3.95 4.88
C ALA A 6 -3.30 -2.48 4.67
N CYS A 7 -4.21 -2.21 3.75
CA CYS A 7 -4.67 -0.85 3.48
C CYS A 7 -5.24 -0.19 4.74
N GLY A 8 -5.89 -0.98 5.59
CA GLY A 8 -6.46 -0.49 6.84
C GLY A 8 -5.46 0.11 7.80
N ASP A 9 -4.17 -0.22 7.67
CA ASP A 9 -3.11 0.38 8.48
C ASP A 9 -2.77 1.80 8.02
N VAL A 10 -3.12 2.14 6.78
CA VAL A 10 -2.90 3.47 6.21
C VAL A 10 -4.19 4.25 6.14
N MET A 11 -5.25 3.61 5.70
CA MET A 11 -6.59 4.18 5.57
C MET A 11 -7.54 3.41 6.48
N PRO A 12 -7.88 3.92 7.67
CA PRO A 12 -8.77 3.22 8.60
C PRO A 12 -10.10 2.82 7.95
N GLY A 13 -10.51 1.61 8.23
CA GLY A 13 -11.77 1.09 7.70
C GLY A 13 -11.68 0.38 6.36
N CYS A 14 -10.50 0.35 5.75
CA CYS A 14 -10.29 -0.36 4.49
C CYS A 14 -9.86 -1.81 4.76
N PRO A 15 -10.62 -2.83 4.32
CA PRO A 15 -10.28 -4.23 4.57
C PRO A 15 -9.29 -4.82 3.56
N THR A 16 -8.90 -4.08 2.54
CA THR A 16 -8.07 -4.60 1.46
C THR A 16 -6.64 -4.85 1.91
N THR A 17 -6.08 -5.97 1.48
CA THR A 17 -4.68 -6.29 1.72
C THR A 17 -3.98 -6.55 0.38
N PHE A 18 -2.66 -6.37 0.38
CA PHE A 18 -1.83 -6.55 -0.80
C PHE A 18 -0.65 -7.44 -0.46
N THR A 19 -0.20 -8.21 -1.45
CA THR A 19 1.00 -9.02 -1.34
C THR A 19 1.74 -8.97 -2.68
N ALA A 20 3.05 -8.85 -2.61
CA ALA A 20 3.88 -8.79 -3.81
C ALA A 20 5.27 -9.31 -3.51
N ASP A 21 6.00 -9.68 -4.55
CA ASP A 21 7.36 -10.20 -4.43
C ASP A 21 8.39 -9.10 -4.18
N SER A 22 8.04 -7.86 -4.49
CA SER A 22 8.93 -6.73 -4.29
C SER A 22 8.16 -5.55 -3.70
N GLN A 23 8.87 -4.68 -3.02
CA GLN A 23 8.29 -3.48 -2.45
C GLN A 23 7.77 -2.54 -3.55
N GLU A 24 8.49 -2.45 -4.65
CA GLU A 24 8.08 -1.64 -5.78
C GLU A 24 6.75 -2.12 -6.37
N SER A 25 6.62 -3.42 -6.56
CA SER A 25 5.39 -4.02 -7.06
C SER A 25 4.23 -3.78 -6.09
N LEU A 26 4.51 -3.90 -4.79
CA LEU A 26 3.51 -3.64 -3.76
C LEU A 26 3.03 -2.19 -3.79
N LEU A 27 3.95 -1.25 -3.93
CA LEU A 27 3.61 0.17 -4.04
C LEU A 27 2.77 0.47 -5.27
N SER A 28 3.04 -0.20 -6.39
CA SER A 28 2.23 -0.07 -7.60
C SER A 28 0.78 -0.50 -7.36
N GLN A 29 0.59 -1.62 -6.67
CA GLN A 29 -0.74 -2.10 -6.34
C GLN A 29 -1.47 -1.12 -5.43
N VAL A 30 -0.78 -0.61 -4.43
CA VAL A 30 -1.34 0.35 -3.48
C VAL A 30 -1.74 1.64 -4.18
N ALA A 31 -0.92 2.14 -5.09
CA ALA A 31 -1.21 3.34 -5.84
C ALA A 31 -2.48 3.19 -6.68
N GLY A 32 -2.64 2.04 -7.35
CA GLY A 32 -3.83 1.74 -8.12
C GLY A 32 -5.08 1.67 -7.24
N HIS A 33 -4.96 1.03 -6.10
CA HIS A 33 -6.06 0.91 -5.14
C HIS A 33 -6.45 2.30 -4.59
N ALA A 34 -5.47 3.10 -4.21
CA ALA A 34 -5.72 4.43 -3.67
C ALA A 34 -6.45 5.31 -4.70
N GLY A 35 -6.07 5.22 -5.96
CA GLY A 35 -6.74 5.96 -7.02
C GLY A 35 -8.17 5.49 -7.26
N ALA A 36 -8.40 4.17 -7.24
CA ALA A 36 -9.70 3.60 -7.56
C ALA A 36 -10.69 3.67 -6.39
N GLU A 37 -10.21 3.42 -5.17
CA GLU A 37 -11.09 3.27 -4.01
C GLU A 37 -11.14 4.49 -3.11
N HIS A 38 -10.07 5.26 -3.06
CA HIS A 38 -9.96 6.40 -2.15
C HIS A 38 -9.87 7.75 -2.86
N GLY A 39 -9.87 7.73 -4.20
CA GLY A 39 -9.82 8.96 -4.98
C GLY A 39 -8.48 9.69 -4.92
N ILE A 40 -7.43 9.02 -4.46
CA ILE A 40 -6.10 9.62 -4.38
C ILE A 40 -5.44 9.49 -5.75
N THR A 41 -5.37 10.58 -6.49
CA THR A 41 -4.83 10.57 -7.85
C THR A 41 -3.33 10.80 -7.89
N GLU A 42 -2.74 11.22 -6.78
CA GLU A 42 -1.31 11.49 -6.68
C GLU A 42 -0.77 10.98 -5.36
N ILE A 43 0.32 10.23 -5.42
CA ILE A 43 0.98 9.75 -4.21
C ILE A 43 2.01 10.78 -3.77
N THR A 44 1.70 11.52 -2.72
CA THR A 44 2.63 12.49 -2.16
C THR A 44 3.73 11.78 -1.37
N PRO A 45 4.87 12.46 -1.12
CA PRO A 45 5.92 11.88 -0.29
C PRO A 45 5.43 11.44 1.09
N GLU A 46 4.47 12.15 1.67
CA GLU A 46 3.90 11.81 2.97
C GLU A 46 3.11 10.49 2.89
N VAL A 47 2.31 10.34 1.85
CA VAL A 47 1.54 9.11 1.64
C VAL A 47 2.49 7.94 1.36
N ALA A 48 3.50 8.16 0.51
CA ALA A 48 4.48 7.13 0.20
C ALA A 48 5.23 6.67 1.46
N ALA A 49 5.59 7.60 2.33
CA ALA A 49 6.26 7.29 3.59
C ALA A 49 5.35 6.48 4.52
N ALA A 50 4.09 6.86 4.62
CA ALA A 50 3.12 6.15 5.45
C ALA A 50 2.92 4.71 4.95
N VAL A 51 2.79 4.54 3.65
CA VAL A 51 2.63 3.22 3.03
C VAL A 51 3.87 2.37 3.28
N THR A 52 5.05 2.92 3.04
CA THR A 52 6.32 2.21 3.23
C THR A 52 6.49 1.76 4.68
N ALA A 53 6.09 2.59 5.63
CA ALA A 53 6.19 2.28 7.05
C ALA A 53 5.31 1.09 7.45
N GLN A 54 4.24 0.83 6.71
CA GLN A 54 3.32 -0.26 7.01
C GLN A 54 3.63 -1.55 6.24
N ILE A 55 4.55 -1.51 5.31
CA ILE A 55 4.94 -2.69 4.55
C ILE A 55 5.66 -3.68 5.47
N ARG A 56 5.21 -4.92 5.45
CA ARG A 56 5.81 -6.01 6.23
C ARG A 56 6.41 -7.03 5.28
N ARG A 57 7.59 -7.51 5.63
CA ARG A 57 8.21 -8.59 4.87
C ARG A 57 7.70 -9.92 5.43
N VAL A 58 7.16 -10.74 4.56
CA VAL A 58 6.69 -12.08 4.89
C VAL A 58 7.38 -13.08 3.99
N ASP A 59 7.85 -14.16 4.55
CA ASP A 59 8.56 -15.20 3.79
C ASP A 59 7.71 -16.45 3.68
#